data_b9638e2e37be478990ebccf1e40e7ad5
#
_entry.id   b9638e2e37be478990ebccf1e40e7ad5
#
_cell.length_a   1.000
_cell.length_b   1.000
_cell.length_c   1.000
_cell.angle_alpha   90.00
_cell.angle_beta   90.00
_cell.angle_gamma   90.00
#
_symmetry.space_group_name_H-M   'P 1'
#
loop_
_entity.id
_entity.type
_entity.pdbx_description
1 polymer ?
#
loop_
_entity_poly.entity_id
_entity_poly.type
_entity_poly.pdbx_seq_one_letter_code
_entity_poly.pdbx_strand_id
1 'polypeptide(L)'
;ILADEGVDLAAFAAGQITHPQLGSPTQPGSFVLQAFQVARRMDDKVELLLPLPADLVIEAQGPENNQVQRITTLRPTALHAGIATSSPLALVPVLSQPERSKAASGWWLLQSGWQSYLNGQTPKAHDLIHSSKLWRFDERVGVGLDEATRSAADGKLFTTRAIALCEGVGFVATVAGADVPERGGLRFGGDGRAASLHRAAIAWPQPDFAALAHAKRCRIVLTSPGIFADGWRLPGMQSDNRLTLPGLTARVVAAAVSRADTVSGWDLAARAPKAAQKTAAAGSVYWLDELAATPQALGKLAEQGLWLDPCEDAQRRDERNNRFSFAAY
;
A
#
# COMPACT_ATOMS: atom_id res chain seq x y z
N ILE A 1 1.15 -10.04 22.39
CA ILE A 1 -0.15 -10.58 22.83
C ILE A 1 0.05 -12.04 23.27
N LEU A 2 0.23 -13.02 22.38
CA LEU A 2 0.26 -14.45 22.75
C LEU A 2 1.28 -14.77 23.86
N ALA A 3 2.49 -14.26 23.77
CA ALA A 3 3.53 -14.52 24.76
C ALA A 3 3.22 -13.86 26.12
N ASP A 4 2.63 -12.68 26.12
CA ASP A 4 2.29 -11.94 27.35
C ASP A 4 1.09 -12.58 28.07
N GLU A 5 0.21 -13.25 27.34
CA GLU A 5 -0.95 -13.97 27.87
C GLU A 5 -0.63 -15.42 28.24
N GLY A 6 0.63 -15.85 28.09
CA GLY A 6 1.07 -17.21 28.43
C GLY A 6 0.50 -18.30 27.51
N VAL A 7 0.10 -17.95 26.29
CA VAL A 7 -0.44 -18.91 25.32
C VAL A 7 0.66 -19.82 24.80
N ASP A 8 0.41 -21.13 24.74
CA ASP A 8 1.31 -22.10 24.11
C ASP A 8 1.42 -21.81 22.60
N LEU A 9 2.55 -21.25 22.20
CA LEU A 9 2.81 -20.86 20.81
C LEU A 9 2.89 -22.07 19.86
N ALA A 10 3.32 -23.23 20.35
CA ALA A 10 3.40 -24.42 19.52
C ALA A 10 1.99 -24.96 19.26
N ALA A 11 1.15 -25.03 20.29
CA ALA A 11 -0.25 -25.43 20.16
C ALA A 11 -1.06 -24.45 19.32
N PHE A 12 -0.80 -23.13 19.44
CA PHE A 12 -1.41 -22.12 18.57
C PHE A 12 -0.98 -22.31 17.11
N ALA A 13 0.31 -22.47 16.83
CA ALA A 13 0.82 -22.69 15.48
C ALA A 13 0.31 -23.99 14.85
N ALA A 14 0.02 -25.00 15.66
CA ALA A 14 -0.60 -26.25 15.24
C ALA A 14 -2.13 -26.15 15.03
N GLY A 15 -2.75 -25.00 15.30
CA GLY A 15 -4.19 -24.79 15.19
C GLY A 15 -5.01 -25.47 16.31
N GLN A 16 -4.38 -25.90 17.38
CA GLN A 16 -5.02 -26.56 18.55
C GLN A 16 -5.67 -25.53 19.48
N ILE A 17 -5.22 -24.29 19.44
CA ILE A 17 -5.73 -23.17 20.23
C ILE A 17 -6.23 -22.07 19.29
N THR A 18 -7.41 -21.52 19.59
CA THR A 18 -7.95 -20.34 18.93
C THR A 18 -7.94 -19.16 19.91
N HIS A 19 -7.31 -18.05 19.51
CA HIS A 19 -7.27 -16.84 20.32
C HIS A 19 -8.38 -15.87 19.89
N PRO A 20 -9.16 -15.25 20.79
CA PRO A 20 -10.29 -14.41 20.41
C PRO A 20 -9.92 -13.26 19.45
N GLN A 21 -8.81 -12.60 19.71
CA GLN A 21 -8.34 -11.46 18.89
C GLN A 21 -7.56 -11.90 17.65
N LEU A 22 -6.64 -12.85 17.78
CA LEU A 22 -5.77 -13.28 16.67
C LEU A 22 -6.37 -14.40 15.84
N GLY A 23 -7.34 -15.12 16.36
CA GLY A 23 -7.92 -16.29 15.71
C GLY A 23 -7.03 -17.53 15.84
N SER A 24 -6.92 -18.26 14.76
CA SER A 24 -6.03 -19.43 14.57
C SER A 24 -5.23 -19.23 13.27
N PRO A 25 -4.23 -20.09 12.97
CA PRO A 25 -3.50 -20.00 11.70
C PRO A 25 -4.38 -20.07 10.44
N THR A 26 -5.59 -20.60 10.53
CA THR A 26 -6.53 -20.77 9.42
C THR A 26 -7.76 -19.88 9.50
N GLN A 27 -8.02 -19.23 10.64
CA GLN A 27 -9.20 -18.39 10.84
C GLN A 27 -8.80 -17.11 11.57
N PRO A 28 -9.04 -15.91 10.97
CA PRO A 28 -8.77 -14.64 11.64
C PRO A 28 -9.68 -14.44 12.85
N GLY A 29 -9.16 -13.82 13.90
CA GLY A 29 -9.92 -13.35 15.05
C GLY A 29 -10.52 -11.96 14.82
N SER A 30 -10.79 -11.26 15.92
CA SER A 30 -11.34 -9.89 15.85
C SER A 30 -10.32 -8.82 15.47
N PHE A 31 -9.02 -9.11 15.56
CA PHE A 31 -7.94 -8.17 15.20
C PHE A 31 -7.98 -7.84 13.70
N VAL A 32 -8.09 -6.57 13.38
CA VAL A 32 -8.06 -6.07 12.01
C VAL A 32 -6.99 -5.00 11.86
N LEU A 33 -6.06 -5.20 10.94
CA LEU A 33 -5.10 -4.19 10.53
C LEU A 33 -5.76 -3.27 9.48
N GLN A 34 -6.21 -2.09 9.90
CA GLN A 34 -6.93 -1.15 9.03
C GLN A 34 -6.01 -0.33 8.14
N ALA A 35 -4.81 0.00 8.61
CA ALA A 35 -3.81 0.71 7.84
C ALA A 35 -2.41 0.33 8.31
N PHE A 36 -1.46 0.36 7.38
CA PHE A 36 -0.04 0.17 7.66
C PHE A 36 0.77 1.03 6.68
N GLN A 37 1.47 2.03 7.20
CA GLN A 37 2.21 3.00 6.40
C GLN A 37 3.58 3.28 6.99
N VAL A 38 4.51 3.72 6.15
CA VAL A 38 5.77 4.29 6.59
C VAL A 38 5.48 5.62 7.30
N ALA A 39 6.23 5.92 8.34
CA ALA A 39 6.11 7.16 9.08
C ALA A 39 7.48 7.64 9.56
N ARG A 40 7.59 8.92 9.86
CA ARG A 40 8.76 9.46 10.53
C ARG A 40 8.35 10.23 11.79
N ARG A 41 9.23 10.20 12.79
CA ARG A 41 9.08 11.02 13.97
C ARG A 41 9.80 12.36 13.76
N MET A 42 9.07 13.44 13.99
CA MET A 42 9.55 14.81 13.98
C MET A 42 9.30 15.39 15.36
N ASP A 43 10.34 15.43 16.21
CA ASP A 43 10.23 15.76 17.62
C ASP A 43 9.17 14.90 18.33
N ASP A 44 8.07 15.51 18.82
CA ASP A 44 6.97 14.81 19.48
C ASP A 44 5.82 14.40 18.53
N LYS A 45 5.96 14.65 17.23
CA LYS A 45 4.94 14.34 16.24
C LYS A 45 5.35 13.18 15.36
N VAL A 46 4.37 12.39 14.96
CA VAL A 46 4.53 11.34 13.94
C VAL A 46 3.86 11.82 12.67
N GLU A 47 4.62 11.84 11.59
CA GLU A 47 4.17 12.22 10.25
C GLU A 47 4.08 11.00 9.35
N LEU A 48 2.94 10.85 8.68
CA LEU A 48 2.72 9.77 7.71
C LEU A 48 3.47 10.03 6.42
N LEU A 49 3.98 8.96 5.85
CA LEU A 49 4.59 8.91 4.53
C LEU A 49 3.78 7.96 3.66
N LEU A 50 3.21 8.49 2.58
CA LEU A 50 2.32 7.74 1.72
C LEU A 50 2.95 7.51 0.34
N PRO A 51 2.60 6.42 -0.34
CA PRO A 51 3.11 6.14 -1.67
C PRO A 51 2.81 7.29 -2.63
N LEU A 52 3.77 7.65 -3.48
CA LEU A 52 3.55 8.65 -4.51
C LEU A 52 2.46 8.17 -5.48
N PRO A 53 1.37 8.94 -5.70
CA PRO A 53 0.38 8.62 -6.71
C PRO A 53 0.99 8.53 -8.11
N ALA A 54 0.61 7.51 -8.89
CA ALA A 54 1.17 7.23 -10.20
C ALA A 54 0.82 8.29 -11.27
N ASP A 55 -0.08 9.19 -10.96
CA ASP A 55 -0.40 10.36 -11.79
C ASP A 55 0.46 11.60 -11.47
N LEU A 56 1.35 11.51 -10.48
CA LEU A 56 2.34 12.55 -10.21
C LEU A 56 3.67 12.18 -10.85
N VAL A 57 4.12 13.00 -11.79
CA VAL A 57 5.42 12.87 -12.45
C VAL A 57 6.40 13.82 -11.80
N ILE A 58 7.43 13.26 -11.19
CA ILE A 58 8.50 14.03 -10.55
C ILE A 58 9.70 14.09 -11.49
N GLU A 59 10.11 15.29 -11.84
CA GLU A 59 11.40 15.54 -12.49
C GLU A 59 12.39 15.98 -11.43
N ALA A 60 13.50 15.26 -11.34
CA ALA A 60 14.51 15.51 -10.33
C ALA A 60 15.91 15.43 -10.92
N GLN A 61 16.85 16.10 -10.26
CA GLN A 61 18.27 16.15 -10.59
C GLN A 61 19.12 15.76 -9.37
N GLY A 62 20.43 15.74 -9.56
CA GLY A 62 21.40 15.37 -8.55
C GLY A 62 21.85 13.90 -8.63
N PRO A 63 22.84 13.50 -7.84
CA PRO A 63 23.48 12.18 -7.93
C PRO A 63 22.52 11.01 -7.79
N GLU A 64 21.46 11.18 -6.98
CA GLU A 64 20.44 10.16 -6.71
C GLU A 64 19.06 10.58 -7.23
N ASN A 65 18.96 11.57 -8.11
CA ASN A 65 17.69 12.19 -8.52
C ASN A 65 16.84 12.65 -7.31
N ASN A 66 17.48 13.20 -6.30
CA ASN A 66 16.86 13.56 -5.02
C ASN A 66 16.57 15.05 -4.85
N GLN A 67 16.75 15.86 -5.91
CA GLN A 67 16.42 17.29 -5.95
C GLN A 67 15.27 17.51 -6.92
N VAL A 68 14.08 17.76 -6.40
CA VAL A 68 12.87 18.01 -7.20
C VAL A 68 13.02 19.30 -7.99
N GLN A 69 12.83 19.21 -9.31
CA GLN A 69 12.82 20.35 -10.23
C GLN A 69 11.38 20.73 -10.61
N ARG A 70 10.57 19.74 -10.91
CA ARG A 70 9.18 19.94 -11.30
C ARG A 70 8.30 18.79 -10.86
N ILE A 71 7.05 19.11 -10.54
CA ILE A 71 5.99 18.15 -10.26
C ILE A 71 4.87 18.43 -11.24
N THR A 72 4.47 17.42 -12.00
CA THR A 72 3.38 17.55 -12.98
C THR A 72 2.37 16.43 -12.76
N THR A 73 1.09 16.78 -12.81
CA THR A 73 0.00 15.81 -12.67
C THR A 73 -0.45 15.35 -14.07
N LEU A 74 -0.54 14.05 -14.28
CA LEU A 74 -1.15 13.45 -15.47
C LEU A 74 -2.63 13.81 -15.53
N ARG A 75 -3.14 14.03 -16.75
CA ARG A 75 -4.55 14.32 -16.99
C ARG A 75 -5.15 13.26 -17.91
N PRO A 76 -6.34 12.72 -17.58
CA PRO A 76 -7.06 11.84 -18.49
C PRO A 76 -7.48 12.62 -19.73
N THR A 77 -7.06 12.15 -20.90
CA THR A 77 -7.24 12.85 -22.18
C THR A 77 -7.69 11.85 -23.23
N ALA A 78 -8.62 12.26 -24.09
CA ALA A 78 -9.01 11.48 -25.26
C ALA A 78 -7.84 11.39 -26.25
N LEU A 79 -7.64 10.22 -26.84
CA LEU A 79 -6.65 10.05 -27.90
C LEU A 79 -7.08 10.76 -29.17
N HIS A 80 -6.12 11.37 -29.85
CA HIS A 80 -6.35 11.90 -31.18
C HIS A 80 -6.70 10.78 -32.17
N ALA A 81 -7.51 11.13 -33.18
CA ALA A 81 -7.81 10.23 -34.29
C ALA A 81 -6.49 9.72 -34.93
N GLY A 82 -6.41 8.42 -35.16
CA GLY A 82 -5.22 7.74 -35.71
C GLY A 82 -4.21 7.23 -34.68
N ILE A 83 -4.40 7.48 -33.37
CA ILE A 83 -3.62 6.85 -32.32
C ILE A 83 -4.39 5.63 -31.78
N ALA A 84 -3.78 4.45 -31.89
CA ALA A 84 -4.33 3.23 -31.31
C ALA A 84 -3.71 2.95 -29.92
N THR A 85 -4.51 2.38 -29.02
CA THR A 85 -4.07 1.93 -27.70
C THR A 85 -4.64 0.54 -27.41
N SER A 86 -3.91 -0.25 -26.65
CA SER A 86 -4.41 -1.51 -26.09
C SER A 86 -5.25 -1.31 -24.82
N SER A 87 -5.33 -0.08 -24.30
CA SER A 87 -6.16 0.23 -23.14
C SER A 87 -7.63 0.12 -23.51
N PRO A 88 -8.46 -0.60 -22.71
CA PRO A 88 -9.91 -0.64 -22.92
C PRO A 88 -10.63 0.60 -22.39
N LEU A 89 -9.89 1.55 -21.79
CA LEU A 89 -10.44 2.77 -21.18
C LEU A 89 -10.61 3.88 -22.20
N ALA A 90 -11.62 4.73 -21.99
CA ALA A 90 -11.98 5.80 -22.91
C ALA A 90 -10.91 6.91 -22.99
N LEU A 91 -10.18 7.12 -21.92
CA LEU A 91 -9.16 8.16 -21.80
C LEU A 91 -7.81 7.52 -21.41
N VAL A 92 -6.73 8.22 -21.73
CA VAL A 92 -5.37 7.86 -21.32
C VAL A 92 -4.76 8.97 -20.46
N PRO A 93 -3.99 8.61 -19.42
CA PRO A 93 -3.27 9.60 -18.63
C PRO A 93 -2.13 10.20 -19.45
N VAL A 94 -2.16 11.50 -19.67
CA VAL A 94 -1.20 12.23 -20.50
C VAL A 94 -0.44 13.26 -19.70
N LEU A 95 0.87 13.33 -19.93
CA LEU A 95 1.73 14.39 -19.45
C LEU A 95 1.74 15.52 -20.49
N SER A 96 1.12 16.65 -20.15
CA SER A 96 1.09 17.83 -21.04
C SER A 96 2.33 18.68 -20.79
N GLN A 97 3.39 18.42 -21.55
CA GLN A 97 4.62 19.23 -21.54
C GLN A 97 5.33 19.19 -22.90
N PRO A 98 6.05 20.26 -23.27
CA PRO A 98 6.70 20.35 -24.58
C PRO A 98 7.90 19.43 -24.74
N GLU A 99 8.58 19.11 -23.63
CA GLU A 99 9.80 18.30 -23.65
C GLU A 99 9.59 16.95 -23.00
N ARG A 100 10.25 15.94 -23.57
CA ARG A 100 10.25 14.59 -23.00
C ARG A 100 11.13 14.56 -21.76
N SER A 101 10.58 14.13 -20.64
CA SER A 101 11.34 13.95 -19.40
C SER A 101 11.27 12.51 -18.92
N LYS A 102 12.23 12.12 -18.08
CA LYS A 102 12.22 10.85 -17.37
C LYS A 102 11.72 11.09 -15.95
N ALA A 103 10.65 10.41 -15.59
CA ALA A 103 10.15 10.43 -14.24
C ALA A 103 11.18 9.87 -13.25
N ALA A 104 11.45 10.60 -12.19
CA ALA A 104 12.27 10.13 -11.08
C ALA A 104 11.44 9.21 -10.16
N SER A 105 12.05 8.14 -9.68
CA SER A 105 11.43 7.16 -8.77
C SER A 105 11.94 7.33 -7.34
N GLY A 106 11.34 6.59 -6.41
CA GLY A 106 11.77 6.58 -5.02
C GLY A 106 11.22 7.73 -4.17
N TRP A 107 10.24 8.46 -4.65
CA TRP A 107 9.60 9.56 -3.94
C TRP A 107 8.38 9.12 -3.14
N TRP A 108 8.20 9.75 -2.00
CA TRP A 108 7.08 9.57 -1.08
C TRP A 108 6.44 10.93 -0.79
N LEU A 109 5.13 10.95 -0.57
CA LEU A 109 4.42 12.14 -0.12
C LEU A 109 4.38 12.19 1.40
N LEU A 110 4.70 13.36 1.93
CA LEU A 110 4.41 13.72 3.31
C LEU A 110 2.91 13.88 3.51
N GLN A 111 2.45 13.81 4.72
CA GLN A 111 1.03 13.95 5.08
C GLN A 111 0.40 15.23 4.52
N SER A 112 1.10 16.37 4.55
CA SER A 112 0.64 17.64 3.99
C SER A 112 0.44 17.59 2.48
N GLY A 113 1.40 16.99 1.77
CA GLY A 113 1.33 16.81 0.31
C GLY A 113 0.22 15.86 -0.08
N TRP A 114 0.00 14.83 0.72
CA TRP A 114 -1.12 13.91 0.50
C TRP A 114 -2.46 14.61 0.69
N GLN A 115 -2.64 15.42 1.74
CA GLN A 115 -3.85 16.22 1.93
C GLN A 115 -4.09 17.18 0.76
N SER A 116 -3.05 17.87 0.27
CA SER A 116 -3.14 18.73 -0.91
C SER A 116 -3.60 17.94 -2.15
N TYR A 117 -3.01 16.76 -2.36
CA TYR A 117 -3.37 15.88 -3.46
C TYR A 117 -4.82 15.39 -3.37
N LEU A 118 -5.31 15.01 -2.18
CA LEU A 118 -6.70 14.59 -1.98
C LEU A 118 -7.70 15.70 -2.34
N ASN A 119 -7.31 16.95 -2.14
CA ASN A 119 -8.09 18.14 -2.50
C ASN A 119 -7.92 18.55 -3.98
N GLY A 120 -7.29 17.74 -4.82
CA GLY A 120 -7.08 18.03 -6.24
C GLY A 120 -5.95 19.00 -6.56
N GLN A 121 -5.13 19.35 -5.57
CA GLN A 121 -3.98 20.25 -5.74
C GLN A 121 -2.71 19.46 -6.05
N THR A 122 -1.81 20.04 -6.84
CA THR A 122 -0.48 19.46 -7.04
C THR A 122 0.39 19.75 -5.83
N PRO A 123 0.97 18.71 -5.18
CA PRO A 123 1.90 18.88 -4.07
C PRO A 123 3.13 19.72 -4.46
N LYS A 124 3.77 20.32 -3.48
CA LYS A 124 4.99 21.12 -3.67
C LYS A 124 6.25 20.28 -3.38
N ALA A 125 7.42 20.77 -3.78
CA ALA A 125 8.68 20.07 -3.59
C ALA A 125 8.98 19.72 -2.10
N HIS A 126 8.59 20.59 -1.18
CA HIS A 126 8.76 20.34 0.26
C HIS A 126 7.80 19.30 0.84
N ASP A 127 6.76 18.92 0.11
CA ASP A 127 5.84 17.84 0.47
C ASP A 127 6.35 16.45 0.08
N LEU A 128 7.55 16.38 -0.50
CA LEU A 128 8.16 15.16 -1.00
C LEU A 128 9.40 14.78 -0.20
N ILE A 129 9.60 13.50 -0.02
CA ILE A 129 10.83 12.94 0.55
C ILE A 129 11.30 11.77 -0.30
N HIS A 130 12.61 11.72 -0.56
CA HIS A 130 13.19 10.61 -1.31
C HIS A 130 13.51 9.43 -0.39
N SER A 131 13.33 8.22 -0.88
CA SER A 131 13.51 6.97 -0.12
C SER A 131 14.91 6.78 0.46
N SER A 132 15.94 7.37 -0.15
CA SER A 132 17.32 7.36 0.41
C SER A 132 17.45 8.05 1.78
N LYS A 133 16.47 8.90 2.14
CA LYS A 133 16.38 9.53 3.47
C LYS A 133 15.50 8.74 4.45
N LEU A 134 14.90 7.65 3.99
CA LEU A 134 14.00 6.82 4.78
C LEU A 134 14.62 5.49 5.17
N TRP A 135 15.33 4.86 4.25
CA TRP A 135 15.97 3.57 4.49
C TRP A 135 17.15 3.31 3.57
N ARG A 136 17.94 2.31 3.93
CA ARG A 136 19.01 1.72 3.12
C ARG A 136 18.80 0.22 3.04
N PHE A 137 19.36 -0.39 2.01
CA PHE A 137 19.41 -1.85 1.92
C PHE A 137 20.69 -2.35 2.58
N ASP A 138 20.54 -3.35 3.45
CA ASP A 138 21.62 -4.11 4.07
C ASP A 138 21.65 -5.48 3.40
N GLU A 139 22.59 -5.66 2.49
CA GLU A 139 22.77 -6.91 1.74
C GLU A 139 23.85 -7.74 2.41
N ARG A 140 23.53 -8.99 2.73
CA ARG A 140 24.44 -9.93 3.35
C ARG A 140 24.47 -11.21 2.55
N VAL A 141 25.68 -11.67 2.28
CA VAL A 141 25.92 -12.99 1.68
C VAL A 141 26.18 -13.98 2.80
N GLY A 142 25.46 -15.08 2.79
CA GLY A 142 25.64 -16.18 3.71
C GLY A 142 25.84 -17.50 2.96
N VAL A 143 26.42 -18.46 3.63
CA VAL A 143 26.59 -19.82 3.12
C VAL A 143 26.09 -20.81 4.17
N GLY A 144 25.30 -21.80 3.70
CA GLY A 144 24.92 -22.91 4.57
C GLY A 144 26.13 -23.76 4.86
N LEU A 145 26.32 -24.10 6.14
CA LEU A 145 27.39 -25.00 6.56
C LEU A 145 26.91 -26.46 6.51
N ASP A 146 27.79 -27.33 6.13
CA ASP A 146 27.64 -28.77 6.35
C ASP A 146 27.82 -29.08 7.85
N GLU A 147 26.88 -29.78 8.44
CA GLU A 147 26.86 -30.04 9.90
C GLU A 147 28.02 -30.91 10.37
N ALA A 148 28.50 -31.82 9.53
CA ALA A 148 29.55 -32.77 9.92
C ALA A 148 30.95 -32.16 9.76
N THR A 149 31.16 -31.41 8.68
CA THR A 149 32.49 -30.83 8.34
C THR A 149 32.66 -29.40 8.78
N ARG A 150 31.54 -28.68 9.07
CA ARG A 150 31.48 -27.24 9.35
C ARG A 150 32.09 -26.39 8.23
N SER A 151 32.24 -26.96 7.04
CA SER A 151 32.64 -26.25 5.85
C SER A 151 31.45 -25.78 5.05
N ALA A 152 31.65 -24.88 4.08
CA ALA A 152 30.60 -24.42 3.17
C ALA A 152 30.01 -25.61 2.41
N ALA A 153 28.70 -25.79 2.48
CA ALA A 153 28.01 -26.81 1.71
C ALA A 153 27.80 -26.33 0.26
N ASP A 154 28.10 -27.18 -0.71
CA ASP A 154 27.95 -26.85 -2.13
C ASP A 154 26.51 -26.45 -2.47
N GLY A 155 26.35 -25.40 -3.27
CA GLY A 155 25.05 -24.89 -3.72
C GLY A 155 24.22 -24.19 -2.65
N LYS A 156 24.75 -24.00 -1.45
CA LYS A 156 24.03 -23.33 -0.34
C LYS A 156 24.47 -21.86 -0.11
N LEU A 157 24.97 -21.19 -1.14
CA LEU A 157 25.18 -19.75 -1.11
C LEU A 157 23.83 -19.03 -1.21
N PHE A 158 23.57 -18.08 -0.32
CA PHE A 158 22.37 -17.27 -0.35
C PHE A 158 22.68 -15.80 -0.06
N THR A 159 21.85 -14.91 -0.59
CA THR A 159 21.90 -13.49 -0.29
C THR A 159 20.63 -13.09 0.43
N THR A 160 20.78 -12.44 1.57
CA THR A 160 19.67 -11.79 2.28
C THR A 160 19.75 -10.29 2.05
N ARG A 161 18.60 -9.68 1.81
CA ARG A 161 18.47 -8.24 1.67
C ARG A 161 17.50 -7.74 2.72
N ALA A 162 17.99 -6.95 3.65
CA ALA A 162 17.18 -6.35 4.69
C ALA A 162 17.04 -4.84 4.50
N ILE A 163 16.00 -4.26 5.07
CA ILE A 163 15.81 -2.81 5.11
C ILE A 163 16.34 -2.31 6.46
N ALA A 164 17.30 -1.39 6.42
CA ALA A 164 17.76 -0.62 7.56
C ALA A 164 17.10 0.76 7.52
N LEU A 165 16.18 1.03 8.44
CA LEU A 165 15.50 2.32 8.53
C LEU A 165 16.48 3.40 9.00
N CYS A 166 16.34 4.61 8.48
CA CYS A 166 17.03 5.79 8.99
C CYS A 166 16.49 6.16 10.38
N GLU A 167 17.26 6.93 11.13
CA GLU A 167 16.86 7.41 12.45
C GLU A 167 15.52 8.16 12.37
N GLY A 168 14.64 7.91 13.33
CA GLY A 168 13.31 8.50 13.38
C GLY A 168 12.30 7.93 12.38
N VAL A 169 12.69 7.02 11.49
CA VAL A 169 11.78 6.37 10.54
C VAL A 169 11.28 5.05 11.10
N GLY A 170 10.01 4.78 10.89
CA GLY A 170 9.34 3.57 11.35
C GLY A 170 8.05 3.32 10.58
N PHE A 171 7.14 2.63 11.24
CA PHE A 171 5.84 2.30 10.67
C PHE A 171 4.72 2.75 11.61
N VAL A 172 3.60 3.12 11.03
CA VAL A 172 2.34 3.36 11.74
C VAL A 172 1.32 2.35 11.28
N ALA A 173 0.62 1.78 12.24
CA ALA A 173 -0.49 0.87 12.00
C ALA A 173 -1.74 1.39 12.70
N THR A 174 -2.91 1.30 12.05
CA THR A 174 -4.21 1.45 12.67
C THR A 174 -4.82 0.07 12.83
N VAL A 175 -5.22 -0.25 14.04
CA VAL A 175 -5.81 -1.56 14.37
C VAL A 175 -7.18 -1.39 14.98
N ALA A 176 -8.05 -2.36 14.77
CA ALA A 176 -9.37 -2.48 15.38
C ALA A 176 -9.58 -3.89 15.91
N GLY A 177 -10.55 -4.08 16.80
CA GLY A 177 -10.96 -5.38 17.31
C GLY A 177 -9.97 -6.04 18.27
N ALA A 178 -8.98 -5.29 18.77
CA ALA A 178 -8.05 -5.74 19.79
C ALA A 178 -7.51 -4.57 20.61
N ASP A 179 -7.18 -4.86 21.86
CA ASP A 179 -6.47 -3.92 22.73
C ASP A 179 -4.97 -4.01 22.45
N VAL A 180 -4.38 -2.88 22.07
CA VAL A 180 -2.94 -2.76 21.85
C VAL A 180 -2.32 -1.95 22.98
N PRO A 181 -1.23 -2.43 23.60
CA PRO A 181 -0.58 -1.72 24.68
C PRO A 181 -0.07 -0.34 24.22
N GLU A 182 -0.02 0.61 25.14
CA GLU A 182 0.51 1.94 24.81
C GLU A 182 2.00 1.93 24.47
N ARG A 183 2.74 1.02 25.08
CA ARG A 183 4.17 0.79 24.83
C ARG A 183 4.48 -0.68 24.92
N GLY A 184 5.43 -1.12 24.11
CA GLY A 184 5.86 -2.52 24.13
C GLY A 184 7.00 -2.78 23.16
N GLY A 185 7.48 -4.02 23.19
CA GLY A 185 8.40 -4.55 22.22
C GLY A 185 7.73 -5.66 21.40
N LEU A 186 8.06 -5.75 20.13
CA LEU A 186 7.57 -6.83 19.28
C LEU A 186 8.67 -7.33 18.36
N ARG A 187 8.55 -8.55 17.90
CA ARG A 187 9.36 -9.03 16.78
C ARG A 187 8.76 -8.54 15.49
N PHE A 188 9.59 -7.93 14.64
CA PHE A 188 9.15 -7.35 13.40
C PHE A 188 10.13 -7.65 12.27
N GLY A 189 9.66 -8.37 11.26
CA GLY A 189 10.49 -8.85 10.16
C GLY A 189 11.19 -10.18 10.45
N GLY A 190 12.10 -10.56 9.57
CA GLY A 190 12.91 -11.77 9.69
C GLY A 190 14.00 -11.68 10.77
N ASP A 191 14.67 -12.80 11.03
CA ASP A 191 15.84 -12.91 11.94
C ASP A 191 15.59 -12.46 13.38
N GLY A 192 14.32 -12.48 13.84
CA GLY A 192 13.98 -12.12 15.22
C GLY A 192 14.28 -10.66 15.59
N ARG A 193 14.33 -9.77 14.60
CA ARG A 193 14.56 -8.33 14.84
C ARG A 193 13.48 -7.76 15.74
N ALA A 194 13.89 -6.89 16.65
CA ALA A 194 12.99 -6.23 17.58
C ALA A 194 12.57 -4.84 17.06
N ALA A 195 11.34 -4.46 17.37
CA ALA A 195 10.84 -3.11 17.18
C ALA A 195 10.16 -2.63 18.47
N SER A 196 10.28 -1.34 18.77
CA SER A 196 9.55 -0.70 19.85
C SER A 196 8.19 -0.23 19.34
N LEU A 197 7.15 -0.48 20.11
CA LEU A 197 5.79 -0.04 19.86
C LEU A 197 5.44 1.11 20.81
N HIS A 198 4.83 2.15 20.25
CA HIS A 198 4.29 3.27 21.00
C HIS A 198 2.95 3.68 20.39
N ARG A 199 1.95 3.93 21.24
CA ARG A 199 0.69 4.51 20.77
C ARG A 199 0.93 5.96 20.31
N ALA A 200 0.37 6.34 19.19
CA ALA A 200 0.47 7.69 18.64
C ALA A 200 -0.91 8.16 18.17
N ALA A 201 -1.23 9.43 18.37
CA ALA A 201 -2.40 10.07 17.79
C ALA A 201 -2.04 10.52 16.35
N ILE A 202 -2.71 9.95 15.37
CA ILE A 202 -2.47 10.24 13.95
C ILE A 202 -3.75 10.78 13.34
N ALA A 203 -3.67 11.96 12.73
CA ALA A 203 -4.72 12.49 11.88
C ALA A 203 -4.48 12.00 10.44
N TRP A 204 -5.26 11.03 9.99
CA TRP A 204 -5.19 10.56 8.60
C TRP A 204 -5.73 11.63 7.66
N PRO A 205 -5.02 11.93 6.54
CA PRO A 205 -5.53 12.82 5.51
C PRO A 205 -6.86 12.30 4.97
N GLN A 206 -7.84 13.19 4.87
CA GLN A 206 -9.20 12.85 4.41
C GLN A 206 -9.59 13.77 3.25
N PRO A 207 -10.22 13.24 2.18
CA PRO A 207 -10.81 14.06 1.13
C PRO A 207 -12.12 14.71 1.62
N ASP A 208 -12.55 15.75 0.92
CA ASP A 208 -13.90 16.28 1.08
C ASP A 208 -14.90 15.39 0.32
N PHE A 209 -15.46 14.41 1.02
CA PHE A 209 -16.42 13.46 0.44
C PHE A 209 -17.69 14.14 -0.09
N ALA A 210 -18.10 15.28 0.49
CA ALA A 210 -19.27 16.02 0.02
C ALA A 210 -18.98 16.69 -1.32
N ALA A 211 -17.82 17.32 -1.46
CA ALA A 211 -17.37 17.92 -2.71
C ALA A 211 -17.21 16.85 -3.81
N LEU A 212 -16.66 15.66 -3.50
CA LEU A 212 -16.52 14.57 -4.46
C LEU A 212 -17.89 14.05 -4.96
N ALA A 213 -18.83 13.81 -4.06
CA ALA A 213 -20.18 13.36 -4.41
C ALA A 213 -20.91 14.40 -5.27
N HIS A 214 -20.77 15.68 -4.96
CA HIS A 214 -21.34 16.78 -5.75
C HIS A 214 -20.73 16.90 -7.15
N ALA A 215 -19.37 16.76 -7.25
CA ALA A 215 -18.66 16.83 -8.52
C ALA A 215 -18.98 15.64 -9.46
N LYS A 216 -19.55 14.57 -8.96
CA LYS A 216 -19.88 13.31 -9.67
C LYS A 216 -18.67 12.70 -10.39
N ARG A 217 -17.47 12.95 -9.88
CA ARG A 217 -16.20 12.39 -10.35
C ARG A 217 -15.17 12.43 -9.24
N CYS A 218 -14.24 11.47 -9.26
CA CYS A 218 -13.14 11.40 -8.32
C CYS A 218 -12.03 10.50 -8.84
N ARG A 219 -10.93 10.44 -8.13
CA ARG A 219 -9.90 9.41 -8.30
C ARG A 219 -10.00 8.40 -7.15
N ILE A 220 -9.74 7.13 -7.44
CA ILE A 220 -9.33 6.15 -6.45
C ILE A 220 -7.81 6.05 -6.50
N VAL A 221 -7.15 6.10 -5.35
CA VAL A 221 -5.69 5.99 -5.22
C VAL A 221 -5.38 4.86 -4.24
N LEU A 222 -4.63 3.86 -4.68
CA LEU A 222 -4.25 2.75 -3.81
C LEU A 222 -3.18 3.21 -2.81
N THR A 223 -3.45 3.05 -1.53
CA THR A 223 -2.50 3.34 -0.44
C THR A 223 -1.71 2.11 0.00
N SER A 224 -2.13 0.92 -0.44
CA SER A 224 -1.42 -0.35 -0.34
C SER A 224 -1.44 -1.07 -1.68
N PRO A 225 -0.58 -2.08 -1.92
CA PRO A 225 -0.71 -2.93 -3.09
C PRO A 225 -2.07 -3.61 -3.12
N GLY A 226 -2.74 -3.60 -4.30
CA GLY A 226 -4.03 -4.22 -4.51
C GLY A 226 -3.88 -5.61 -5.15
N ILE A 227 -4.32 -6.68 -4.47
CA ILE A 227 -4.39 -8.02 -5.04
C ILE A 227 -5.80 -8.18 -5.62
N PHE A 228 -5.90 -8.06 -6.93
CA PHE A 228 -7.18 -8.16 -7.64
C PHE A 228 -7.20 -9.37 -8.57
N ALA A 229 -8.38 -9.98 -8.74
CA ALA A 229 -8.54 -11.17 -9.58
C ALA A 229 -8.11 -10.91 -11.04
N ASP A 230 -8.45 -9.73 -11.56
CA ASP A 230 -8.18 -9.35 -12.95
C ASP A 230 -6.97 -8.39 -13.09
N GLY A 231 -5.93 -8.63 -12.32
CA GLY A 231 -4.67 -7.88 -12.40
C GLY A 231 -4.82 -6.43 -11.92
N TRP A 232 -4.81 -5.46 -12.84
CA TRP A 232 -4.94 -4.04 -12.48
C TRP A 232 -6.39 -3.57 -12.33
N ARG A 233 -7.37 -4.34 -12.80
CA ARG A 233 -8.78 -3.95 -12.77
C ARG A 233 -9.29 -3.95 -11.33
N LEU A 234 -9.98 -2.87 -10.96
CA LEU A 234 -10.59 -2.78 -9.63
C LEU A 234 -11.64 -3.89 -9.44
N PRO A 235 -11.77 -4.44 -8.24
CA PRO A 235 -12.89 -5.32 -7.91
C PRO A 235 -14.22 -4.62 -8.23
N GLY A 236 -15.18 -5.35 -8.78
CA GLY A 236 -16.47 -4.82 -9.21
C GLY A 236 -16.47 -4.04 -10.52
N MET A 237 -15.32 -3.93 -11.21
CA MET A 237 -15.23 -3.33 -12.54
C MET A 237 -15.66 -4.32 -13.61
N GLN A 238 -16.71 -3.99 -14.35
CA GLN A 238 -17.27 -4.79 -15.43
C GLN A 238 -16.50 -4.63 -16.74
N SER A 239 -16.79 -5.47 -17.73
CA SER A 239 -16.13 -5.44 -19.05
C SER A 239 -16.35 -4.12 -19.82
N ASP A 240 -17.47 -3.42 -19.56
CA ASP A 240 -17.80 -2.11 -20.13
C ASP A 240 -17.22 -0.93 -19.32
N ASN A 241 -16.30 -1.22 -18.38
CA ASN A 241 -15.66 -0.28 -17.47
C ASN A 241 -16.61 0.39 -16.43
N ARG A 242 -17.83 -0.09 -16.29
CA ARG A 242 -18.68 0.29 -15.18
C ARG A 242 -18.14 -0.34 -13.89
N LEU A 243 -18.08 0.47 -12.83
CA LEU A 243 -17.65 0.05 -11.49
C LEU A 243 -18.86 0.03 -10.57
N THR A 244 -19.06 -1.07 -9.87
CA THR A 244 -20.09 -1.21 -8.84
C THR A 244 -19.44 -1.66 -7.54
N LEU A 245 -19.51 -0.81 -6.52
CA LEU A 245 -19.05 -1.08 -5.15
C LEU A 245 -20.23 -0.86 -4.18
N PRO A 246 -20.18 -1.33 -2.93
CA PRO A 246 -21.22 -1.09 -1.95
C PRO A 246 -21.52 0.42 -1.77
N GLY A 247 -22.70 0.87 -2.19
CA GLY A 247 -23.11 2.28 -2.12
C GLY A 247 -22.47 3.22 -3.13
N LEU A 248 -21.76 2.69 -4.15
CA LEU A 248 -21.11 3.48 -5.19
C LEU A 248 -21.30 2.81 -6.57
N THR A 249 -21.70 3.60 -7.55
CA THR A 249 -21.54 3.25 -8.97
C THR A 249 -20.80 4.35 -9.70
N ALA A 250 -19.96 3.99 -10.67
CA ALA A 250 -19.18 4.93 -11.47
C ALA A 250 -18.75 4.28 -12.80
N ARG A 251 -18.10 5.05 -13.66
CA ARG A 251 -17.38 4.57 -14.84
C ARG A 251 -15.89 4.83 -14.68
N VAL A 252 -15.05 3.81 -14.79
CA VAL A 252 -13.61 3.97 -14.85
C VAL A 252 -13.22 4.47 -16.23
N VAL A 253 -12.74 5.70 -16.34
CA VAL A 253 -12.44 6.34 -17.63
C VAL A 253 -10.95 6.34 -17.97
N ALA A 254 -10.08 6.32 -16.98
CA ALA A 254 -8.62 6.23 -17.14
C ALA A 254 -7.99 5.53 -15.94
N ALA A 255 -6.78 5.01 -16.11
CA ALA A 255 -5.98 4.46 -15.02
C ALA A 255 -4.48 4.72 -15.26
N ALA A 256 -3.77 5.10 -14.20
CA ALA A 256 -2.32 5.15 -14.14
C ALA A 256 -1.86 4.07 -13.15
N VAL A 257 -1.47 2.92 -13.66
CA VAL A 257 -1.04 1.78 -12.87
C VAL A 257 0.41 1.50 -13.20
N SER A 258 1.26 1.56 -12.20
CA SER A 258 2.68 1.25 -12.33
C SER A 258 2.87 -0.23 -12.66
N ARG A 259 4.12 -0.60 -12.99
CA ARG A 259 4.46 -2.02 -13.20
C ARG A 259 4.04 -2.83 -11.96
N ALA A 260 3.44 -3.98 -12.22
CA ALA A 260 2.98 -4.88 -11.17
C ALA A 260 4.15 -5.29 -10.25
N ASP A 261 3.91 -5.18 -8.95
CA ASP A 261 4.77 -5.77 -7.94
C ASP A 261 4.35 -7.22 -7.68
N THR A 262 5.29 -8.02 -7.20
CA THR A 262 5.02 -9.39 -6.77
C THR A 262 5.11 -9.45 -5.26
N VAL A 263 4.04 -9.87 -4.61
CA VAL A 263 3.99 -10.10 -3.17
C VAL A 263 3.86 -11.57 -2.88
N SER A 264 4.52 -12.00 -1.83
CA SER A 264 4.46 -13.35 -1.28
C SER A 264 4.61 -13.24 0.24
N GLY A 265 4.48 -14.35 0.94
CA GLY A 265 4.63 -14.42 2.38
C GLY A 265 5.00 -15.84 2.81
N TRP A 266 4.95 -16.06 4.09
CA TRP A 266 5.18 -17.36 4.70
C TRP A 266 3.92 -17.84 5.40
N ASP A 267 3.47 -19.05 5.09
CA ASP A 267 2.38 -19.71 5.79
C ASP A 267 2.95 -20.41 7.03
N LEU A 268 2.62 -19.89 8.20
CA LEU A 268 3.10 -20.44 9.46
C LEU A 268 2.49 -21.81 9.78
N ALA A 269 1.26 -22.06 9.35
CA ALA A 269 0.55 -23.32 9.59
C ALA A 269 1.11 -24.41 8.67
N ALA A 270 1.24 -24.14 7.39
CA ALA A 270 1.78 -25.05 6.40
C ALA A 270 3.32 -25.15 6.45
N ARG A 271 4.00 -24.21 7.15
CA ARG A 271 5.47 -24.07 7.16
C ARG A 271 6.05 -23.99 5.76
N ALA A 272 5.39 -23.24 4.88
CA ALA A 272 5.74 -23.14 3.48
C ALA A 272 5.61 -21.69 2.97
N PRO A 273 6.30 -21.30 1.90
CA PRO A 273 6.06 -20.01 1.27
C PRO A 273 4.64 -19.96 0.67
N LYS A 274 3.96 -18.85 0.85
CA LYS A 274 2.69 -18.58 0.16
C LYS A 274 2.93 -18.38 -1.32
N ALA A 275 1.92 -18.67 -2.15
CA ALA A 275 2.00 -18.42 -3.59
C ALA A 275 2.26 -16.93 -3.87
N ALA A 276 3.21 -16.65 -4.76
CA ALA A 276 3.49 -15.30 -5.20
C ALA A 276 2.32 -14.75 -6.03
N GLN A 277 1.87 -13.53 -5.73
CA GLN A 277 0.75 -12.87 -6.40
C GLN A 277 1.20 -11.55 -7.00
N LYS A 278 0.72 -11.26 -8.22
CA LYS A 278 0.91 -9.95 -8.84
C LYS A 278 -0.11 -8.97 -8.28
N THR A 279 0.34 -7.72 -8.03
CA THR A 279 -0.50 -6.68 -7.46
C THR A 279 -0.55 -5.46 -8.35
N ALA A 280 -1.66 -4.72 -8.32
CA ALA A 280 -1.63 -3.31 -8.68
C ALA A 280 -0.82 -2.58 -7.60
N ALA A 281 0.25 -1.89 -8.01
CA ALA A 281 1.18 -1.27 -7.07
C ALA A 281 0.51 -0.20 -6.21
N ALA A 282 0.98 0.00 -4.99
CA ALA A 282 0.60 1.15 -4.18
C ALA A 282 0.90 2.45 -4.95
N GLY A 283 0.03 3.44 -4.83
CA GLY A 283 0.07 4.65 -5.66
C GLY A 283 -0.70 4.56 -6.97
N SER A 284 -1.18 3.39 -7.40
CA SER A 284 -2.02 3.29 -8.61
C SER A 284 -3.25 4.18 -8.52
N VAL A 285 -3.58 4.87 -9.62
CA VAL A 285 -4.65 5.87 -9.70
C VAL A 285 -5.68 5.47 -10.76
N TYR A 286 -6.96 5.56 -10.42
CA TYR A 286 -8.08 5.31 -11.31
C TYR A 286 -8.99 6.52 -11.32
N TRP A 287 -9.33 7.04 -12.50
CA TRP A 287 -10.26 8.16 -12.66
C TRP A 287 -11.67 7.62 -12.88
N LEU A 288 -12.58 8.15 -12.09
CA LEU A 288 -14.00 7.79 -12.09
C LEU A 288 -14.84 8.98 -12.52
N ASP A 289 -15.67 8.78 -13.55
CA ASP A 289 -16.74 9.67 -13.95
C ASP A 289 -18.11 9.03 -13.68
N GLU A 290 -19.18 9.76 -13.87
CA GLU A 290 -20.56 9.32 -13.62
C GLU A 290 -20.74 8.77 -12.18
N LEU A 291 -20.02 9.36 -11.21
CA LEU A 291 -20.04 8.93 -9.82
C LEU A 291 -21.44 9.14 -9.22
N ALA A 292 -22.04 8.06 -8.76
CA ALA A 292 -23.25 8.07 -7.96
C ALA A 292 -22.98 7.40 -6.61
N ALA A 293 -22.79 8.23 -5.59
CA ALA A 293 -22.52 7.83 -4.21
C ALA A 293 -22.91 8.96 -3.25
N THR A 294 -23.24 8.61 -2.01
CA THR A 294 -23.36 9.60 -0.94
C THR A 294 -22.00 9.84 -0.27
N PRO A 295 -21.79 11.00 0.37
CA PRO A 295 -20.58 11.26 1.14
C PRO A 295 -20.28 10.17 2.20
N GLN A 296 -21.34 9.67 2.84
CA GLN A 296 -21.25 8.61 3.86
C GLN A 296 -20.80 7.28 3.25
N ALA A 297 -21.31 6.92 2.05
CA ALA A 297 -20.90 5.71 1.35
C ALA A 297 -19.41 5.78 0.94
N LEU A 298 -18.95 6.92 0.45
CA LEU A 298 -17.54 7.16 0.12
C LEU A 298 -16.65 7.01 1.36
N GLY A 299 -17.01 7.64 2.48
CA GLY A 299 -16.27 7.52 3.74
C GLY A 299 -16.20 6.08 4.24
N LYS A 300 -17.33 5.37 4.25
CA LYS A 300 -17.38 3.97 4.64
C LYS A 300 -16.52 3.06 3.77
N LEU A 301 -16.53 3.26 2.45
CA LEU A 301 -15.68 2.50 1.52
C LEU A 301 -14.18 2.78 1.77
N ALA A 302 -13.80 4.04 2.00
CA ALA A 302 -12.41 4.40 2.31
C ALA A 302 -11.92 3.73 3.61
N GLU A 303 -12.79 3.63 4.62
CA GLU A 303 -12.49 2.94 5.88
C GLU A 303 -12.41 1.41 5.72
N GLN A 304 -13.28 0.82 4.94
CA GLN A 304 -13.36 -0.64 4.76
C GLN A 304 -12.30 -1.18 3.78
N GLY A 305 -11.90 -0.40 2.78
CA GLY A 305 -11.06 -0.86 1.67
C GLY A 305 -11.86 -1.57 0.57
N LEU A 306 -11.15 -2.04 -0.47
CA LEU A 306 -11.75 -2.72 -1.64
C LEU A 306 -11.95 -4.22 -1.39
N TRP A 307 -12.73 -4.55 -0.37
CA TRP A 307 -13.12 -5.93 -0.07
C TRP A 307 -14.50 -6.17 -0.63
N LEU A 308 -14.65 -6.94 -1.70
CA LEU A 308 -15.94 -7.06 -2.37
C LEU A 308 -16.78 -8.24 -1.92
N ASP A 309 -16.25 -9.26 -1.33
CA ASP A 309 -17.05 -10.36 -0.81
C ASP A 309 -16.39 -10.99 0.40
N PRO A 310 -17.18 -11.59 1.31
CA PRO A 310 -16.63 -12.57 2.21
C PRO A 310 -16.00 -13.64 1.33
N CYS A 311 -14.67 -13.52 1.13
CA CYS A 311 -13.93 -14.53 0.40
C CYS A 311 -14.21 -15.86 1.10
N GLU A 312 -14.84 -16.81 0.40
CA GLU A 312 -15.12 -18.14 0.93
C GLU A 312 -13.82 -18.85 1.36
N ASP A 313 -12.70 -18.41 0.78
CA ASP A 313 -11.36 -18.87 1.11
C ASP A 313 -10.78 -17.98 2.21
N ALA A 314 -10.81 -18.45 3.47
CA ALA A 314 -10.28 -17.75 4.64
C ALA A 314 -8.79 -17.40 4.48
N GLN A 315 -8.01 -18.21 3.76
CA GLN A 315 -6.60 -17.96 3.47
C GLN A 315 -6.40 -16.70 2.63
N ARG A 316 -7.33 -16.37 1.75
CA ARG A 316 -7.23 -15.17 0.91
C ARG A 316 -7.65 -13.89 1.63
N ARG A 317 -8.34 -13.93 2.76
CA ARG A 317 -8.70 -12.74 3.54
C ARG A 317 -7.48 -12.04 4.13
N ASP A 318 -6.52 -12.78 4.64
CA ASP A 318 -5.30 -12.23 5.26
C ASP A 318 -4.36 -11.56 4.26
N GLU A 319 -4.48 -11.90 2.98
CA GLU A 319 -3.55 -11.46 1.94
C GLU A 319 -4.00 -10.17 1.27
N ARG A 320 -5.24 -9.71 1.51
CA ARG A 320 -5.87 -8.62 0.76
C ARG A 320 -6.03 -7.35 1.60
N ASN A 321 -4.96 -6.62 1.81
CA ASN A 321 -5.06 -5.29 2.36
C ASN A 321 -5.22 -4.26 1.24
N ASN A 322 -6.32 -4.33 0.49
CA ASN A 322 -6.61 -3.47 -0.65
C ASN A 322 -7.08 -2.07 -0.19
N ARG A 323 -6.19 -1.32 0.44
CA ARG A 323 -6.48 0.01 0.96
C ARG A 323 -6.35 1.08 -0.11
N PHE A 324 -7.22 2.07 -0.03
CA PHE A 324 -7.26 3.18 -0.97
C PHE A 324 -7.79 4.46 -0.32
N SER A 325 -7.70 5.58 -1.02
CA SER A 325 -8.37 6.83 -0.70
C SER A 325 -9.02 7.40 -1.97
N PHE A 326 -10.00 8.26 -1.78
CA PHE A 326 -10.56 9.08 -2.85
C PHE A 326 -9.80 10.41 -2.95
N ALA A 327 -9.73 10.98 -4.14
CA ALA A 327 -9.15 12.30 -4.38
C ALA A 327 -9.93 13.05 -5.45
N ALA A 328 -9.94 14.39 -5.37
CA ALA A 328 -10.50 15.25 -6.39
C ALA A 328 -9.61 15.31 -7.65
N TYR A 329 -10.20 15.58 -8.83
CA TYR A 329 -9.48 15.87 -10.09
C TYR A 329 -10.27 16.78 -11.02
#